data_fe5bfdffaf6bfe68f4bb6a83887fabab
#
_entry.id   fe5bfdffaf6bfe68f4bb6a83887fabab
#
_cell.length_a   1.000
_cell.length_b   1.000
_cell.length_c   1.000
_cell.angle_alpha   90.00
_cell.angle_beta   90.00
_cell.angle_gamma   90.00
#
_symmetry.space_group_name_H-M   'P 1'
#
loop_
_entity.id
_entity.type
_entity.pdbx_description
1 polymer ?
#
loop_
_entity_poly.entity_id
_entity_poly.type
_entity_poly.pdbx_seq_one_letter_code
_entity_poly.pdbx_strand_id
1 'polypeptide(L)'
;MDEEYDAIVLGTGLKECIISGMLSVSGKKVLHIDRNNYYGGESASLTPLEQLYEKFHGPNAKPPSEMGRGRDWNVDLIPKYLMANGPMVKMLIHTGVTRYLEFKSIEGSYVYKGGKVYKVPADELEALATSLMGMFEKRRQVYQKSCYPFVINLEKLLVALISNDLLDIREQTINGLDDNTADFTGHALALYRDDDHKNQPFGPTVTKIRLYSDSLARYGKSPYLYPLYGLGELPQGFARLSAIYGGTYMLDKPVDQIVYENGKAIGVKSGNDIVKGKQIYCDPSYATDKAKKVGQVIRAICLLNHTIPNTNDSQSCQIIIPQKQVGRHYDIYISLTSNTNMVAPKGWFIAMVSTTVETANPEAEILPGLQLLGPIAEKFISVSDIYEPTDLGTESQVFISKSYDATSHFQTVCADVLDIFQRGTTQEFDFNKITHLSLEDNE
;
A
#
# COMPACT_ATOMS: atom_id res chain seq x y z
N MET A 1 -7.84 -32.02 -16.43
CA MET A 1 -8.79 -31.64 -15.37
C MET A 1 -10.09 -31.22 -16.04
N ASP A 2 -11.19 -31.92 -15.78
CA ASP A 2 -12.49 -31.67 -16.46
C ASP A 2 -13.33 -30.64 -15.71
N GLU A 3 -12.77 -29.99 -14.70
CA GLU A 3 -13.46 -28.96 -13.93
C GLU A 3 -13.35 -27.60 -14.61
N GLU A 4 -14.47 -26.88 -14.66
CA GLU A 4 -14.55 -25.49 -15.10
C GLU A 4 -14.63 -24.57 -13.88
N TYR A 5 -13.83 -23.48 -13.90
CA TYR A 5 -13.77 -22.48 -12.85
C TYR A 5 -14.45 -21.18 -13.30
N ASP A 6 -15.06 -20.45 -12.36
CA ASP A 6 -15.57 -19.11 -12.66
C ASP A 6 -14.42 -18.13 -12.85
N ALA A 7 -13.34 -18.30 -12.07
CA ALA A 7 -12.15 -17.47 -12.14
C ALA A 7 -10.88 -18.29 -11.96
N ILE A 8 -9.86 -18.00 -12.77
CA ILE A 8 -8.48 -18.46 -12.56
C ILE A 8 -7.64 -17.26 -12.21
N VAL A 9 -6.93 -17.32 -11.09
CA VAL A 9 -6.03 -16.27 -10.60
C VAL A 9 -4.59 -16.76 -10.75
N LEU A 10 -3.74 -15.93 -11.39
CA LEU A 10 -2.34 -16.27 -11.67
C LEU A 10 -1.40 -15.36 -10.89
N GLY A 11 -0.52 -15.98 -10.12
CA GLY A 11 0.39 -15.31 -9.20
C GLY A 11 -0.19 -15.11 -7.81
N THR A 12 0.63 -15.30 -6.77
CA THR A 12 0.23 -15.12 -5.37
C THR A 12 0.67 -13.76 -4.79
N GLY A 13 0.81 -12.75 -5.65
CA GLY A 13 0.95 -11.37 -5.20
C GLY A 13 -0.22 -10.96 -4.31
N LEU A 14 -0.01 -9.96 -3.45
CA LEU A 14 -1.05 -9.56 -2.49
C LEU A 14 -2.37 -9.18 -3.19
N LYS A 15 -2.32 -8.46 -4.31
CA LYS A 15 -3.52 -8.06 -5.05
C LYS A 15 -4.30 -9.27 -5.56
N GLU A 16 -3.59 -10.23 -6.14
CA GLU A 16 -4.14 -11.48 -6.68
C GLU A 16 -4.79 -12.31 -5.56
N CYS A 17 -4.12 -12.42 -4.40
CA CYS A 17 -4.68 -13.11 -3.24
C CYS A 17 -5.93 -12.42 -2.68
N ILE A 18 -5.97 -11.08 -2.63
CA ILE A 18 -7.15 -10.32 -2.20
C ILE A 18 -8.31 -10.57 -3.18
N ILE A 19 -8.07 -10.46 -4.50
CA ILE A 19 -9.07 -10.70 -5.54
C ILE A 19 -9.62 -12.14 -5.42
N SER A 20 -8.74 -13.13 -5.28
CA SER A 20 -9.10 -14.53 -5.09
C SER A 20 -10.01 -14.71 -3.86
N GLY A 21 -9.63 -14.11 -2.72
CA GLY A 21 -10.44 -14.16 -1.50
C GLY A 21 -11.80 -13.50 -1.67
N MET A 22 -11.86 -12.30 -2.27
CA MET A 22 -13.11 -11.58 -2.54
C MET A 22 -14.04 -12.36 -3.46
N LEU A 23 -13.52 -12.96 -4.53
CA LEU A 23 -14.29 -13.80 -5.45
C LEU A 23 -14.82 -15.06 -4.76
N SER A 24 -13.99 -15.73 -3.95
CA SER A 24 -14.38 -16.93 -3.23
C SER A 24 -15.50 -16.64 -2.23
N VAL A 25 -15.39 -15.56 -1.43
CA VAL A 25 -16.45 -15.12 -0.49
C VAL A 25 -17.73 -14.75 -1.24
N SER A 26 -17.63 -14.27 -2.48
CA SER A 26 -18.78 -13.97 -3.35
C SER A 26 -19.38 -15.22 -4.00
N GLY A 27 -18.95 -16.43 -3.60
CA GLY A 27 -19.48 -17.71 -4.09
C GLY A 27 -18.95 -18.13 -5.48
N LYS A 28 -17.87 -17.54 -5.96
CA LYS A 28 -17.22 -17.95 -7.22
C LYS A 28 -16.33 -19.17 -6.99
N LYS A 29 -16.34 -20.11 -7.93
CA LYS A 29 -15.40 -21.23 -7.95
C LYS A 29 -14.05 -20.73 -8.49
N VAL A 30 -13.06 -20.60 -7.61
CA VAL A 30 -11.76 -20.00 -7.90
C VAL A 30 -10.66 -21.05 -7.93
N LEU A 31 -9.84 -21.03 -8.98
CA LEU A 31 -8.54 -21.70 -9.03
C LEU A 31 -7.44 -20.65 -8.99
N HIS A 32 -6.48 -20.80 -8.10
CA HIS A 32 -5.35 -19.92 -7.94
C HIS A 32 -4.05 -20.67 -8.21
N ILE A 33 -3.27 -20.22 -9.18
CA ILE A 33 -2.03 -20.88 -9.64
C ILE A 33 -0.86 -19.91 -9.51
N ASP A 34 0.26 -20.37 -8.96
CA ASP A 34 1.51 -19.62 -9.00
C ASP A 34 2.66 -20.50 -9.52
N ARG A 35 3.52 -19.90 -10.35
CA ARG A 35 4.76 -20.52 -10.83
C ARG A 35 5.79 -20.67 -9.70
N ASN A 36 5.70 -19.88 -8.66
CA ASN A 36 6.57 -19.91 -7.49
C ASN A 36 6.04 -20.88 -6.42
N ASN A 37 6.95 -21.38 -5.58
CA ASN A 37 6.61 -22.21 -4.42
C ASN A 37 6.41 -21.39 -3.13
N TYR A 38 6.31 -20.05 -3.23
CA TYR A 38 6.12 -19.12 -2.12
C TYR A 38 5.05 -18.07 -2.45
N TYR A 39 4.47 -17.47 -1.41
CA TYR A 39 3.47 -16.41 -1.53
C TYR A 39 4.10 -15.02 -1.62
N GLY A 40 3.38 -14.08 -2.26
CA GLY A 40 3.69 -12.66 -2.27
C GLY A 40 4.29 -12.14 -3.57
N GLY A 41 4.87 -12.99 -4.42
CA GLY A 41 5.44 -12.55 -5.70
C GLY A 41 6.46 -11.40 -5.52
N GLU A 42 6.26 -10.27 -6.20
CA GLU A 42 7.11 -9.08 -6.06
C GLU A 42 7.06 -8.44 -4.66
N SER A 43 5.93 -8.56 -3.96
CA SER A 43 5.73 -8.03 -2.61
C SER A 43 5.99 -9.04 -1.51
N ALA A 44 6.75 -10.11 -1.80
CA ALA A 44 7.07 -11.13 -0.84
C ALA A 44 7.83 -10.59 0.38
N SER A 45 7.64 -11.24 1.52
CA SER A 45 8.47 -11.07 2.71
C SER A 45 9.55 -12.13 2.71
N LEU A 46 10.80 -11.71 2.87
CA LEU A 46 11.95 -12.61 2.88
C LEU A 46 12.35 -12.97 4.32
N THR A 47 12.36 -14.25 4.60
CA THR A 47 12.84 -14.84 5.85
C THR A 47 13.43 -16.23 5.55
N PRO A 48 14.60 -16.59 6.09
CA PRO A 48 15.49 -15.80 6.96
C PRO A 48 16.25 -14.70 6.21
N LEU A 49 16.98 -13.83 6.93
CA LEU A 49 17.74 -12.69 6.38
C LEU A 49 18.70 -13.10 5.25
N GLU A 50 19.23 -14.32 5.30
CA GLU A 50 20.09 -14.91 4.28
C GLU A 50 19.44 -14.84 2.89
N GLN A 51 18.12 -15.00 2.78
CA GLN A 51 17.42 -14.91 1.49
C GLN A 51 17.51 -13.49 0.89
N LEU A 52 17.52 -12.44 1.72
CA LEU A 52 17.74 -11.07 1.25
C LEU A 52 19.15 -10.91 0.67
N TYR A 53 20.16 -11.42 1.38
CA TYR A 53 21.55 -11.37 0.91
C TYR A 53 21.75 -12.17 -0.36
N GLU A 54 21.20 -13.37 -0.44
CA GLU A 54 21.28 -14.20 -1.65
C GLU A 54 20.60 -13.52 -2.84
N LYS A 55 19.45 -12.88 -2.63
CA LYS A 55 18.73 -12.18 -3.69
C LYS A 55 19.50 -11.01 -4.29
N PHE A 56 20.22 -10.24 -3.46
CA PHE A 56 20.88 -9.01 -3.89
C PHE A 56 22.38 -9.17 -4.15
N HIS A 57 23.06 -10.07 -3.46
CA HIS A 57 24.50 -10.26 -3.55
C HIS A 57 24.90 -11.62 -4.15
N GLY A 58 23.90 -12.45 -4.49
CA GLY A 58 24.10 -13.74 -5.16
C GLY A 58 24.17 -14.93 -4.20
N PRO A 59 24.19 -16.16 -4.77
CA PRO A 59 24.15 -17.41 -4.02
C PRO A 59 25.28 -17.48 -2.98
N ASN A 60 24.97 -17.96 -1.80
CA ASN A 60 25.88 -18.09 -0.64
C ASN A 60 26.31 -16.79 0.04
N ALA A 61 25.78 -15.61 -0.32
CA ALA A 61 25.96 -14.39 0.44
C ALA A 61 25.33 -14.55 1.84
N LYS A 62 26.03 -14.08 2.86
CA LYS A 62 25.58 -14.21 4.25
C LYS A 62 25.59 -12.87 4.97
N PRO A 63 24.60 -12.62 5.83
CA PRO A 63 24.59 -11.44 6.67
C PRO A 63 25.76 -11.46 7.67
N PRO A 64 26.27 -10.29 8.08
CA PRO A 64 27.20 -10.15 9.18
C PRO A 64 26.65 -10.74 10.47
N SER A 65 27.52 -11.34 11.30
CA SER A 65 27.13 -12.03 12.53
C SER A 65 26.50 -11.11 13.59
N GLU A 66 26.83 -9.81 13.56
CA GLU A 66 26.27 -8.80 14.45
C GLU A 66 24.76 -8.55 14.24
N MET A 67 24.22 -8.94 13.11
CA MET A 67 22.77 -8.84 12.82
C MET A 67 21.92 -9.91 13.50
N GLY A 68 22.53 -10.80 14.29
CA GLY A 68 21.84 -11.83 15.05
C GLY A 68 21.41 -13.01 14.17
N ARG A 69 20.29 -13.65 14.54
CA ARG A 69 19.81 -14.84 13.82
C ARG A 69 18.94 -14.44 12.64
N GLY A 70 19.24 -14.96 11.46
CA GLY A 70 18.48 -14.67 10.23
C GLY A 70 16.98 -14.91 10.36
N ARG A 71 16.56 -15.93 11.12
CA ARG A 71 15.13 -16.26 11.34
C ARG A 71 14.34 -15.20 12.14
N ASP A 72 15.03 -14.26 12.81
CA ASP A 72 14.38 -13.20 13.56
C ASP A 72 14.06 -11.98 12.67
N TRP A 73 14.33 -12.11 11.36
CA TRP A 73 14.08 -11.09 10.33
C TRP A 73 12.96 -11.51 9.39
N ASN A 74 12.05 -10.58 9.13
CA ASN A 74 11.04 -10.65 8.08
C ASN A 74 11.11 -9.37 7.25
N VAL A 75 11.75 -9.41 6.09
CA VAL A 75 12.00 -8.22 5.27
C VAL A 75 11.01 -8.16 4.13
N ASP A 76 10.06 -7.24 4.21
CA ASP A 76 9.13 -6.98 3.12
C ASP A 76 9.83 -6.26 1.98
N LEU A 77 9.72 -6.79 0.77
CA LEU A 77 10.31 -6.17 -0.44
C LEU A 77 9.58 -4.90 -0.85
N ILE A 78 8.29 -4.80 -0.54
CA ILE A 78 7.43 -3.63 -0.84
C ILE A 78 6.55 -3.33 0.39
N PRO A 79 7.13 -2.79 1.48
CA PRO A 79 6.35 -2.47 2.68
C PRO A 79 5.35 -1.35 2.39
N LYS A 80 4.10 -1.57 2.83
CA LYS A 80 3.02 -0.58 2.75
C LYS A 80 2.18 -0.60 4.03
N TYR A 81 1.82 0.58 4.51
CA TYR A 81 0.99 0.74 5.70
C TYR A 81 -0.50 0.76 5.36
N LEU A 82 -1.30 0.19 6.25
CA LEU A 82 -2.76 0.18 6.14
C LEU A 82 -3.31 1.43 6.85
N MET A 83 -4.17 2.18 6.18
CA MET A 83 -4.97 3.21 6.86
C MET A 83 -5.99 2.53 7.77
N ALA A 84 -6.03 2.92 9.05
CA ALA A 84 -6.84 2.24 10.07
C ALA A 84 -8.37 2.26 9.81
N ASN A 85 -8.86 3.22 9.01
CA ASN A 85 -10.23 3.28 8.50
C ASN A 85 -10.32 3.08 6.98
N GLY A 86 -9.22 2.63 6.35
CA GLY A 86 -9.07 2.52 4.91
C GLY A 86 -9.74 1.30 4.29
N PRO A 87 -9.82 1.27 2.95
CA PRO A 87 -10.43 0.17 2.21
C PRO A 87 -9.79 -1.19 2.51
N MET A 88 -8.47 -1.26 2.71
CA MET A 88 -7.80 -2.52 3.05
C MET A 88 -8.34 -3.10 4.37
N VAL A 89 -8.45 -2.29 5.41
CA VAL A 89 -9.00 -2.74 6.71
C VAL A 89 -10.45 -3.17 6.56
N LYS A 90 -11.24 -2.46 5.75
CA LYS A 90 -12.62 -2.83 5.45
C LYS A 90 -12.71 -4.16 4.70
N MET A 91 -11.84 -4.41 3.72
CA MET A 91 -11.73 -5.70 3.02
C MET A 91 -11.36 -6.83 3.99
N LEU A 92 -10.37 -6.63 4.86
CA LEU A 92 -9.95 -7.60 5.86
C LEU A 92 -11.08 -7.96 6.84
N ILE A 93 -11.86 -6.96 7.29
CA ILE A 93 -13.01 -7.16 8.18
C ILE A 93 -14.13 -7.90 7.44
N HIS A 94 -14.50 -7.44 6.24
CA HIS A 94 -15.57 -8.02 5.43
C HIS A 94 -15.30 -9.50 5.11
N THR A 95 -14.06 -9.83 4.74
CA THR A 95 -13.67 -11.20 4.41
C THR A 95 -13.37 -12.07 5.64
N GLY A 96 -13.24 -11.46 6.83
CA GLY A 96 -12.86 -12.18 8.05
C GLY A 96 -11.40 -12.58 8.16
N VAL A 97 -10.53 -12.12 7.25
CA VAL A 97 -9.07 -12.38 7.28
C VAL A 97 -8.42 -11.83 8.54
N THR A 98 -9.01 -10.80 9.18
CA THR A 98 -8.57 -10.27 10.47
C THR A 98 -8.45 -11.33 11.57
N ARG A 99 -9.14 -12.48 11.46
CA ARG A 99 -9.07 -13.57 12.44
C ARG A 99 -7.72 -14.30 12.43
N TYR A 100 -6.93 -14.14 11.37
CA TYR A 100 -5.65 -14.82 11.18
C TYR A 100 -4.45 -13.90 11.40
N LEU A 101 -4.68 -12.61 11.62
CA LEU A 101 -3.65 -11.58 11.58
C LEU A 101 -3.74 -10.67 12.79
N GLU A 102 -2.59 -10.29 13.30
CA GLU A 102 -2.47 -9.27 14.34
C GLU A 102 -1.81 -8.01 13.77
N PHE A 103 -2.30 -6.85 14.20
CA PHE A 103 -1.82 -5.56 13.70
C PHE A 103 -1.36 -4.67 14.83
N LYS A 104 -0.37 -3.85 14.54
CA LYS A 104 0.10 -2.81 15.44
C LYS A 104 0.03 -1.45 14.77
N SER A 105 -0.35 -0.41 15.55
CA SER A 105 -0.31 0.97 15.07
C SER A 105 1.14 1.43 14.89
N ILE A 106 1.40 2.15 13.80
CA ILE A 106 2.66 2.83 13.54
C ILE A 106 2.76 4.04 14.49
N GLU A 107 3.95 4.28 15.06
CA GLU A 107 4.13 5.25 16.14
C GLU A 107 4.11 6.70 15.66
N GLY A 108 4.50 6.97 14.41
CA GLY A 108 4.52 8.34 13.91
C GLY A 108 4.37 8.46 12.41
N SER A 109 3.77 9.58 12.01
CA SER A 109 3.75 10.07 10.64
C SER A 109 4.50 11.40 10.59
N TYR A 110 5.39 11.56 9.62
CA TYR A 110 6.28 12.71 9.52
C TYR A 110 6.31 13.26 8.10
N VAL A 111 6.64 14.54 7.99
CA VAL A 111 6.85 15.22 6.71
C VAL A 111 8.16 16.01 6.75
N TYR A 112 8.89 15.96 5.65
CA TYR A 112 10.12 16.74 5.47
C TYR A 112 9.79 18.14 4.92
N LYS A 113 10.37 19.17 5.53
CA LYS A 113 10.23 20.57 5.11
C LYS A 113 11.46 21.37 5.48
N GLY A 114 12.05 22.07 4.50
CA GLY A 114 13.14 23.01 4.76
C GLY A 114 14.34 22.42 5.49
N GLY A 115 14.77 21.20 5.15
CA GLY A 115 15.93 20.56 5.76
C GLY A 115 15.64 19.79 7.04
N LYS A 116 14.38 19.73 7.53
CA LYS A 116 14.01 19.12 8.81
C LYS A 116 12.81 18.17 8.66
N VAL A 117 12.76 17.18 9.53
CA VAL A 117 11.64 16.26 9.69
C VAL A 117 10.71 16.79 10.78
N TYR A 118 9.43 16.88 10.47
CA TYR A 118 8.39 17.34 11.39
C TYR A 118 7.34 16.25 11.57
N LYS A 119 6.90 16.04 12.81
CA LYS A 119 5.78 15.15 13.09
C LYS A 119 4.48 15.75 12.51
N VAL A 120 3.71 14.94 11.82
CA VAL A 120 2.33 15.28 11.47
C VAL A 120 1.52 15.25 12.76
N PRO A 121 0.85 16.35 13.16
CA PRO A 121 0.13 16.40 14.42
C PRO A 121 -0.93 15.30 14.52
N ALA A 122 -0.94 14.61 15.65
CA ALA A 122 -1.92 13.57 15.95
C ALA A 122 -3.04 14.06 16.88
N ASP A 123 -2.85 15.21 17.53
CA ASP A 123 -3.83 15.84 18.41
C ASP A 123 -3.76 17.37 18.32
N GLU A 124 -4.67 18.05 19.05
CA GLU A 124 -4.79 19.50 19.05
C GLU A 124 -3.55 20.19 19.63
N LEU A 125 -2.96 19.65 20.68
CA LEU A 125 -1.78 20.23 21.33
C LEU A 125 -0.58 20.17 20.39
N GLU A 126 -0.38 19.05 19.72
CA GLU A 126 0.66 18.90 18.70
C GLU A 126 0.40 19.83 17.50
N ALA A 127 -0.86 20.02 17.09
CA ALA A 127 -1.21 20.93 16.00
C ALA A 127 -0.91 22.40 16.35
N LEU A 128 -1.14 22.81 17.58
CA LEU A 128 -0.81 24.15 18.07
C LEU A 128 0.72 24.35 18.20
N ALA A 129 1.44 23.33 18.60
CA ALA A 129 2.89 23.37 18.81
C ALA A 129 3.70 23.30 17.51
N THR A 130 3.15 22.70 16.44
CA THR A 130 3.90 22.46 15.20
C THR A 130 4.27 23.77 14.48
N SER A 131 5.44 23.81 13.86
CA SER A 131 5.89 24.88 12.96
C SER A 131 5.56 24.63 11.49
N LEU A 132 4.82 23.56 11.18
CA LEU A 132 4.41 23.23 9.80
C LEU A 132 3.48 24.27 9.20
N MET A 133 2.65 24.92 10.03
CA MET A 133 1.71 25.97 9.61
C MET A 133 2.14 27.35 10.11
N GLY A 134 1.87 28.37 9.30
CA GLY A 134 2.18 29.73 9.64
C GLY A 134 1.39 30.26 10.86
N MET A 135 1.94 31.28 11.56
CA MET A 135 1.35 31.84 12.77
C MET A 135 -0.02 32.49 12.51
N PHE A 136 -0.26 33.03 11.32
CA PHE A 136 -1.53 33.64 10.92
C PHE A 136 -2.61 32.59 10.64
N GLU A 137 -2.25 31.42 10.12
CA GLU A 137 -3.17 30.32 9.89
C GLU A 137 -3.59 29.66 11.19
N LYS A 138 -2.66 29.50 12.16
CA LYS A 138 -2.99 29.11 13.53
C LYS A 138 -3.98 30.05 14.18
N ARG A 139 -3.85 31.40 14.00
CA ARG A 139 -4.79 32.41 14.52
C ARG A 139 -6.13 32.37 13.80
N ARG A 140 -6.20 32.18 12.49
CA ARG A 140 -7.48 32.02 11.76
C ARG A 140 -8.29 30.85 12.32
N GLN A 141 -7.63 29.75 12.69
CA GLN A 141 -8.26 28.59 13.33
C GLN A 141 -8.77 28.89 14.76
N VAL A 142 -8.05 29.75 15.53
CA VAL A 142 -8.41 30.10 16.90
C VAL A 142 -9.53 31.17 16.98
N TYR A 143 -9.65 32.06 16.00
CA TYR A 143 -10.66 33.14 16.01
C TYR A 143 -12.07 32.69 15.61
N GLN A 144 -12.23 31.55 14.99
CA GLN A 144 -13.55 30.92 14.82
C GLN A 144 -13.90 30.16 16.11
N LYS A 145 -14.41 30.93 17.09
CA LYS A 145 -14.83 30.42 18.40
C LYS A 145 -15.72 29.19 18.29
N SER A 146 -15.21 28.06 18.66
CA SER A 146 -15.86 27.03 19.51
C SER A 146 -14.98 25.80 19.61
N CYS A 147 -14.66 25.44 20.83
CA CYS A 147 -13.93 24.27 21.32
C CYS A 147 -14.14 23.00 20.50
N TYR A 148 -13.19 22.70 19.61
CA TYR A 148 -12.92 21.33 19.17
C TYR A 148 -11.65 21.28 18.28
N PRO A 149 -10.90 20.14 18.28
CA PRO A 149 -9.55 20.05 17.76
C PRO A 149 -9.45 20.26 16.24
N PHE A 150 -8.20 20.33 15.76
CA PHE A 150 -7.80 20.40 14.34
C PHE A 150 -8.65 19.49 13.41
N VAL A 151 -9.06 18.32 13.91
CA VAL A 151 -9.98 17.39 13.26
C VAL A 151 -11.37 18.00 13.03
N ILE A 152 -11.88 18.84 13.95
CA ILE A 152 -13.24 19.42 13.86
C ILE A 152 -13.26 20.72 13.07
N ASN A 153 -12.16 21.45 12.97
CA ASN A 153 -12.10 22.53 11.99
C ASN A 153 -12.07 21.98 10.55
N LEU A 154 -11.50 20.82 10.35
CA LEU A 154 -11.68 20.06 9.10
C LEU A 154 -13.13 19.57 8.94
N GLU A 155 -13.81 19.14 10.01
CA GLU A 155 -15.24 18.81 9.97
C GLU A 155 -16.13 20.03 9.74
N LYS A 156 -15.82 21.19 10.32
CA LYS A 156 -16.54 22.45 10.05
C LYS A 156 -16.24 23.01 8.66
N LEU A 157 -15.02 22.86 8.17
CA LEU A 157 -14.68 23.08 6.77
C LEU A 157 -15.47 22.10 5.89
N LEU A 158 -15.58 20.86 6.31
CA LEU A 158 -16.35 19.78 5.66
C LEU A 158 -17.87 20.03 5.75
N VAL A 159 -18.40 20.48 6.88
CA VAL A 159 -19.82 20.80 7.06
C VAL A 159 -20.21 22.05 6.27
N ALA A 160 -19.35 23.07 6.23
CA ALA A 160 -19.53 24.21 5.33
C ALA A 160 -19.41 23.83 3.84
N LEU A 161 -18.64 22.78 3.52
CA LEU A 161 -18.49 22.20 2.19
C LEU A 161 -19.63 21.25 1.79
N ILE A 162 -20.36 20.69 2.76
CA ILE A 162 -21.50 19.78 2.53
C ILE A 162 -22.83 20.53 2.46
N SER A 163 -22.95 21.70 3.08
CA SER A 163 -24.11 22.58 2.94
C SER A 163 -24.03 23.37 1.64
N ASN A 164 -24.60 22.88 0.58
CA ASN A 164 -25.00 23.46 -0.73
C ASN A 164 -24.35 24.75 -1.30
N ASP A 165 -23.41 25.40 -0.64
CA ASP A 165 -22.63 26.55 -1.15
C ASP A 165 -21.34 26.12 -1.85
N LEU A 166 -21.33 24.92 -2.41
CA LEU A 166 -20.16 24.20 -2.93
C LEU A 166 -19.48 24.82 -4.14
N LEU A 167 -20.10 25.77 -4.82
CA LEU A 167 -19.54 26.35 -6.05
C LEU A 167 -18.52 27.46 -5.79
N ASP A 168 -18.70 28.28 -4.75
CA ASP A 168 -17.79 29.38 -4.41
C ASP A 168 -16.56 28.98 -3.61
N ILE A 169 -16.61 27.84 -2.91
CA ILE A 169 -15.51 27.36 -2.08
C ILE A 169 -14.45 26.62 -2.93
N ARG A 170 -14.79 26.16 -4.12
CA ARG A 170 -13.90 25.41 -5.02
C ARG A 170 -12.65 26.18 -5.44
N GLU A 171 -12.75 27.48 -5.66
CA GLU A 171 -11.62 28.33 -6.07
C GLU A 171 -10.92 29.03 -4.89
N GLN A 172 -11.65 29.36 -3.84
CA GLN A 172 -11.11 30.18 -2.73
C GLN A 172 -10.34 29.38 -1.68
N THR A 173 -10.58 28.09 -1.52
CA THR A 173 -10.01 27.32 -0.38
C THR A 173 -8.60 26.81 -0.66
N ILE A 174 -8.28 26.40 -1.88
CA ILE A 174 -6.90 26.05 -2.25
C ILE A 174 -6.08 27.30 -2.54
N ASN A 175 -6.65 28.29 -3.25
CA ASN A 175 -5.98 29.54 -3.58
C ASN A 175 -5.82 30.50 -2.39
N GLY A 176 -6.43 30.21 -1.23
CA GLY A 176 -6.30 31.01 0.00
C GLY A 176 -5.34 30.42 1.04
N LEU A 177 -4.79 29.23 0.80
CA LEU A 177 -3.73 28.63 1.62
C LEU A 177 -2.36 29.10 1.09
N ASP A 178 -1.39 29.31 1.99
CA ASP A 178 -0.01 29.46 1.54
C ASP A 178 0.49 28.15 0.95
N ASP A 179 1.49 28.24 0.06
CA ASP A 179 2.04 27.08 -0.68
C ASP A 179 2.49 25.95 0.25
N ASN A 180 3.04 26.28 1.43
CA ASN A 180 3.51 25.29 2.38
C ASN A 180 2.35 24.52 3.01
N THR A 181 1.25 25.21 3.32
CA THR A 181 0.05 24.58 3.90
C THR A 181 -0.67 23.76 2.84
N ALA A 182 -0.72 24.22 1.59
CA ALA A 182 -1.27 23.46 0.48
C ALA A 182 -0.47 22.19 0.22
N ASP A 183 0.86 22.26 0.19
CA ASP A 183 1.75 21.10 0.04
C ASP A 183 1.59 20.12 1.20
N PHE A 184 1.61 20.61 2.44
CA PHE A 184 1.39 19.76 3.61
C PHE A 184 0.03 19.04 3.55
N THR A 185 -1.04 19.77 3.23
CA THR A 185 -2.39 19.21 3.15
C THR A 185 -2.51 18.18 2.03
N GLY A 186 -1.93 18.46 0.88
CA GLY A 186 -1.95 17.56 -0.27
C GLY A 186 -1.14 16.27 -0.06
N HIS A 187 0.13 16.40 0.34
CA HIS A 187 1.05 15.27 0.40
C HIS A 187 1.00 14.51 1.72
N ALA A 188 0.89 15.19 2.88
CA ALA A 188 0.94 14.53 4.18
C ALA A 188 -0.42 14.06 4.69
N LEU A 189 -1.53 14.71 4.33
CA LEU A 189 -2.88 14.36 4.79
C LEU A 189 -3.71 13.66 3.69
N ALA A 190 -3.79 14.27 2.50
CA ALA A 190 -4.54 13.68 1.38
C ALA A 190 -3.74 12.62 0.60
N LEU A 191 -2.45 12.47 0.88
CA LEU A 191 -1.56 11.44 0.33
C LEU A 191 -1.52 11.44 -1.22
N TYR A 192 -1.50 12.62 -1.82
CA TYR A 192 -1.21 12.76 -3.24
C TYR A 192 0.28 12.54 -3.51
N ARG A 193 0.59 12.02 -4.67
CA ARG A 193 1.97 11.67 -5.09
C ARG A 193 2.68 12.80 -5.84
N ASP A 194 1.90 13.76 -6.31
CA ASP A 194 2.29 14.88 -7.17
C ASP A 194 1.34 16.07 -6.96
N ASP A 195 1.58 17.16 -7.68
CA ASP A 195 0.80 18.39 -7.60
C ASP A 195 -0.40 18.46 -8.55
N ASP A 196 -0.69 17.42 -9.32
CA ASP A 196 -1.78 17.41 -10.32
C ASP A 196 -3.14 17.67 -9.66
N HIS A 197 -3.30 17.27 -8.39
CA HIS A 197 -4.51 17.48 -7.62
C HIS A 197 -4.87 18.96 -7.42
N LYS A 198 -3.91 19.88 -7.52
CA LYS A 198 -4.14 21.32 -7.34
C LYS A 198 -5.02 21.91 -8.44
N ASN A 199 -5.05 21.26 -9.59
CA ASN A 199 -5.86 21.64 -10.75
C ASN A 199 -7.17 20.83 -10.85
N GLN A 200 -7.52 20.04 -9.83
CA GLN A 200 -8.69 19.17 -9.82
C GLN A 200 -9.75 19.66 -8.80
N PRO A 201 -11.01 19.20 -8.92
CA PRO A 201 -12.05 19.50 -7.95
C PRO A 201 -11.63 19.10 -6.52
N PHE A 202 -11.93 19.94 -5.54
CA PHE A 202 -11.50 19.75 -4.14
C PHE A 202 -12.23 18.61 -3.40
N GLY A 203 -13.41 18.19 -3.84
CA GLY A 203 -14.20 17.13 -3.20
C GLY A 203 -13.44 15.84 -2.90
N PRO A 204 -12.70 15.25 -3.88
CA PRO A 204 -11.86 14.08 -3.64
C PRO A 204 -10.76 14.32 -2.58
N THR A 205 -10.18 15.52 -2.53
CA THR A 205 -9.18 15.89 -1.53
C THR A 205 -9.76 15.86 -0.12
N VAL A 206 -10.96 16.43 0.06
CA VAL A 206 -11.69 16.39 1.34
C VAL A 206 -11.95 14.96 1.79
N THR A 207 -12.38 14.08 0.90
CA THR A 207 -12.62 12.67 1.20
C THR A 207 -11.34 11.97 1.69
N LYS A 208 -10.20 12.25 1.07
CA LYS A 208 -8.90 11.68 1.48
C LYS A 208 -8.44 12.21 2.84
N ILE A 209 -8.59 13.52 3.09
CA ILE A 209 -8.25 14.13 4.38
C ILE A 209 -9.14 13.56 5.49
N ARG A 210 -10.44 13.39 5.22
CA ARG A 210 -11.37 12.78 6.16
C ARG A 210 -10.95 11.34 6.48
N LEU A 211 -10.58 10.55 5.48
CA LEU A 211 -10.07 9.20 5.70
C LEU A 211 -8.83 9.19 6.60
N TYR A 212 -7.89 10.11 6.39
CA TYR A 212 -6.72 10.26 7.24
C TYR A 212 -7.12 10.57 8.69
N SER A 213 -7.99 11.55 8.89
CA SER A 213 -8.49 11.98 10.19
C SER A 213 -9.24 10.86 10.92
N ASP A 214 -10.18 10.19 10.25
CA ASP A 214 -10.92 9.07 10.82
C ASP A 214 -9.99 7.89 11.20
N SER A 215 -8.93 7.67 10.41
CA SER A 215 -7.94 6.64 10.69
C SER A 215 -7.08 7.01 11.90
N LEU A 216 -6.66 8.27 12.00
CA LEU A 216 -5.90 8.79 13.13
C LEU A 216 -6.69 8.70 14.44
N ALA A 217 -7.99 9.04 14.41
CA ALA A 217 -8.85 9.01 15.59
C ALA A 217 -8.99 7.61 16.21
N ARG A 218 -8.74 6.53 15.45
CA ARG A 218 -8.84 5.16 15.98
C ARG A 218 -7.77 4.80 16.99
N TYR A 219 -6.53 5.28 16.80
CA TYR A 219 -5.38 4.87 17.61
C TYR A 219 -4.57 6.03 18.19
N GLY A 220 -4.81 7.27 17.76
CA GLY A 220 -4.28 8.51 18.34
C GLY A 220 -2.78 8.77 18.18
N LYS A 221 -2.03 7.93 17.45
CA LYS A 221 -0.59 8.12 17.22
C LYS A 221 -0.26 8.44 15.76
N SER A 222 -0.79 7.64 14.88
CA SER A 222 -0.74 7.82 13.43
C SER A 222 -1.97 7.15 12.79
N PRO A 223 -2.29 7.44 11.53
CA PRO A 223 -3.41 6.80 10.85
C PRO A 223 -3.10 5.37 10.39
N TYR A 224 -1.90 4.85 10.66
CA TYR A 224 -1.38 3.66 10.02
C TYR A 224 -1.30 2.46 10.94
N LEU A 225 -1.56 1.29 10.34
CA LEU A 225 -1.36 -0.04 10.92
C LEU A 225 -0.34 -0.82 10.07
N TYR A 226 0.31 -1.78 10.72
CA TYR A 226 1.16 -2.75 10.06
C TYR A 226 0.99 -4.13 10.72
N PRO A 227 0.96 -5.24 9.96
CA PRO A 227 0.81 -6.55 10.54
C PRO A 227 2.06 -6.95 11.32
N LEU A 228 1.89 -7.69 12.41
CA LEU A 228 3.00 -8.37 13.06
C LEU A 228 3.57 -9.42 12.10
N TYR A 229 4.88 -9.59 12.12
CA TYR A 229 5.65 -10.48 11.24
C TYR A 229 5.67 -10.06 9.76
N GLY A 230 5.21 -8.84 9.41
CA GLY A 230 5.30 -8.29 8.06
C GLY A 230 4.11 -8.61 7.16
N LEU A 231 4.19 -8.13 5.91
CA LEU A 231 3.09 -8.18 4.94
C LEU A 231 2.89 -9.56 4.33
N GLY A 232 3.86 -10.48 4.42
CA GLY A 232 3.76 -11.83 3.87
C GLY A 232 2.61 -12.67 4.43
N GLU A 233 2.13 -12.31 5.62
CA GLU A 233 0.96 -12.91 6.26
C GLU A 233 -0.35 -12.58 5.52
N LEU A 234 -0.44 -11.43 4.84
CA LEU A 234 -1.65 -11.00 4.14
C LEU A 234 -2.02 -11.92 2.97
N PRO A 235 -1.12 -12.20 1.98
CA PRO A 235 -1.42 -13.14 0.91
C PRO A 235 -1.82 -14.52 1.43
N GLN A 236 -1.14 -15.03 2.45
CA GLN A 236 -1.42 -16.32 3.07
C GLN A 236 -2.79 -16.33 3.78
N GLY A 237 -3.14 -15.25 4.48
CA GLY A 237 -4.43 -15.09 5.12
C GLY A 237 -5.59 -15.12 4.12
N PHE A 238 -5.44 -14.43 2.98
CA PHE A 238 -6.43 -14.48 1.89
C PHE A 238 -6.47 -15.83 1.19
N ALA A 239 -5.31 -16.49 1.01
CA ALA A 239 -5.26 -17.85 0.46
C ALA A 239 -6.01 -18.84 1.35
N ARG A 240 -5.78 -18.78 2.66
CA ARG A 240 -6.51 -19.59 3.65
C ARG A 240 -8.00 -19.32 3.61
N LEU A 241 -8.40 -18.05 3.55
CA LEU A 241 -9.80 -17.67 3.43
C LEU A 241 -10.43 -18.26 2.16
N SER A 242 -9.80 -18.07 1.00
CA SER A 242 -10.29 -18.61 -0.27
C SER A 242 -10.49 -20.12 -0.20
N ALA A 243 -9.55 -20.87 0.41
CA ALA A 243 -9.66 -22.31 0.59
C ALA A 243 -10.86 -22.71 1.45
N ILE A 244 -11.19 -21.96 2.50
CA ILE A 244 -12.38 -22.18 3.34
C ILE A 244 -13.68 -22.05 2.52
N TYR A 245 -13.70 -21.14 1.55
CA TYR A 245 -14.83 -20.95 0.63
C TYR A 245 -14.74 -21.82 -0.64
N GLY A 246 -13.91 -22.89 -0.63
CA GLY A 246 -13.80 -23.87 -1.72
C GLY A 246 -12.86 -23.48 -2.85
N GLY A 247 -12.07 -22.41 -2.69
CA GLY A 247 -11.01 -22.05 -3.64
C GLY A 247 -9.86 -23.08 -3.62
N THR A 248 -9.30 -23.34 -4.78
CA THR A 248 -8.17 -24.28 -4.96
C THR A 248 -6.89 -23.51 -5.23
N TYR A 249 -5.82 -23.80 -4.49
CA TYR A 249 -4.49 -23.19 -4.68
C TYR A 249 -3.48 -24.22 -5.16
N MET A 250 -2.69 -23.85 -6.17
CA MET A 250 -1.59 -24.66 -6.72
C MET A 250 -0.34 -23.77 -6.82
N LEU A 251 0.62 -24.01 -5.93
CA LEU A 251 1.96 -23.41 -6.00
C LEU A 251 2.88 -24.34 -6.81
N ASP A 252 4.05 -23.79 -7.21
CA ASP A 252 5.04 -24.50 -8.03
C ASP A 252 4.43 -25.10 -9.31
N LYS A 253 3.46 -24.39 -9.88
CA LYS A 253 2.75 -24.81 -11.08
C LYS A 253 2.95 -23.76 -12.18
N PRO A 254 3.83 -24.02 -13.15
CA PRO A 254 4.07 -23.08 -14.25
C PRO A 254 2.81 -22.94 -15.12
N VAL A 255 2.56 -21.73 -15.60
CA VAL A 255 1.54 -21.42 -16.60
C VAL A 255 2.23 -20.99 -17.87
N ASP A 256 2.02 -21.77 -18.95
CA ASP A 256 2.70 -21.54 -20.23
C ASP A 256 2.06 -20.38 -21.01
N GLN A 257 0.71 -20.37 -21.02
CA GLN A 257 -0.06 -19.32 -21.74
C GLN A 257 -1.52 -19.28 -21.29
N ILE A 258 -2.15 -18.14 -21.51
CA ILE A 258 -3.61 -17.96 -21.47
C ILE A 258 -4.17 -18.45 -22.80
N VAL A 259 -5.21 -19.28 -22.75
CA VAL A 259 -5.85 -19.87 -23.94
C VAL A 259 -7.06 -19.01 -24.31
N TYR A 260 -7.14 -18.64 -25.60
CA TYR A 260 -8.22 -17.80 -26.12
C TYR A 260 -9.05 -18.52 -27.17
N GLU A 261 -10.34 -18.24 -27.19
CA GLU A 261 -11.27 -18.61 -28.26
C GLU A 261 -12.10 -17.37 -28.65
N ASN A 262 -12.10 -17.01 -29.91
CA ASN A 262 -12.80 -15.82 -30.44
C ASN A 262 -12.46 -14.51 -29.69
N GLY A 263 -11.19 -14.36 -29.26
CA GLY A 263 -10.70 -13.20 -28.54
C GLY A 263 -10.99 -13.17 -27.04
N LYS A 264 -11.70 -14.17 -26.49
CA LYS A 264 -12.00 -14.31 -25.06
C LYS A 264 -11.15 -15.43 -24.45
N ALA A 265 -10.64 -15.20 -23.25
CA ALA A 265 -9.95 -16.24 -22.48
C ALA A 265 -10.95 -17.36 -22.10
N ILE A 266 -10.54 -18.60 -22.31
CA ILE A 266 -11.31 -19.81 -21.96
C ILE A 266 -10.59 -20.67 -20.94
N GLY A 267 -9.39 -20.30 -20.53
CA GLY A 267 -8.59 -21.01 -19.55
C GLY A 267 -7.10 -20.73 -19.67
N VAL A 268 -6.31 -21.57 -19.02
CA VAL A 268 -4.85 -21.51 -19.02
C VAL A 268 -4.25 -22.87 -19.35
N LYS A 269 -3.10 -22.85 -20.03
CA LYS A 269 -2.31 -24.06 -20.33
C LYS A 269 -1.16 -24.16 -19.34
N SER A 270 -0.99 -25.34 -18.77
CA SER A 270 0.12 -25.69 -17.88
C SER A 270 0.64 -27.08 -18.28
N GLY A 271 1.79 -27.14 -18.96
CA GLY A 271 2.32 -28.36 -19.55
C GLY A 271 1.37 -28.95 -20.61
N ASN A 272 0.91 -30.18 -20.39
CA ASN A 272 -0.04 -30.84 -21.29
C ASN A 272 -1.51 -30.60 -20.94
N ASP A 273 -1.78 -29.96 -19.81
CA ASP A 273 -3.14 -29.73 -19.32
C ASP A 273 -3.67 -28.35 -19.72
N ILE A 274 -4.94 -28.29 -20.11
CA ILE A 274 -5.70 -27.04 -20.22
C ILE A 274 -6.73 -27.03 -19.11
N VAL A 275 -6.66 -26.02 -18.26
CA VAL A 275 -7.64 -25.77 -17.20
C VAL A 275 -8.60 -24.71 -17.68
N LYS A 276 -9.90 -25.03 -17.69
CA LYS A 276 -10.96 -24.13 -18.17
C LYS A 276 -11.36 -23.12 -17.10
N GLY A 277 -11.55 -21.87 -17.52
CA GLY A 277 -12.06 -20.82 -16.65
C GLY A 277 -12.64 -19.68 -17.47
N LYS A 278 -13.71 -19.09 -16.94
CA LYS A 278 -14.46 -18.02 -17.62
C LYS A 278 -13.73 -16.68 -17.59
N GLN A 279 -12.93 -16.44 -16.55
CA GLN A 279 -12.22 -15.18 -16.31
C GLN A 279 -10.81 -15.48 -15.78
N ILE A 280 -9.84 -14.67 -16.21
CA ILE A 280 -8.45 -14.75 -15.76
C ILE A 280 -8.11 -13.45 -15.04
N TYR A 281 -7.49 -13.56 -13.87
CA TYR A 281 -6.97 -12.44 -13.09
C TYR A 281 -5.47 -12.67 -12.87
N CYS A 282 -4.63 -11.67 -13.15
CA CYS A 282 -3.20 -11.89 -13.05
C CYS A 282 -2.42 -10.58 -12.85
N ASP A 283 -1.17 -10.71 -12.41
CA ASP A 283 -0.20 -9.63 -12.52
C ASP A 283 0.33 -9.49 -13.97
N PRO A 284 0.96 -8.35 -14.31
CA PRO A 284 1.44 -8.09 -15.67
C PRO A 284 2.42 -9.13 -16.22
N SER A 285 3.12 -9.88 -15.38
CA SER A 285 4.14 -10.85 -15.79
C SER A 285 3.57 -12.13 -16.42
N TYR A 286 2.26 -12.37 -16.27
CA TYR A 286 1.55 -13.49 -16.90
C TYR A 286 0.88 -13.11 -18.23
N ALA A 287 0.75 -11.80 -18.52
CA ALA A 287 0.12 -11.29 -19.74
C ALA A 287 0.88 -10.07 -20.29
N THR A 288 2.14 -10.28 -20.62
CA THR A 288 3.08 -9.23 -21.04
C THR A 288 2.68 -8.54 -22.35
N ASP A 289 1.95 -9.23 -23.22
CA ASP A 289 1.39 -8.72 -24.48
C ASP A 289 0.23 -7.73 -24.25
N LYS A 290 -0.40 -7.76 -23.06
CA LYS A 290 -1.52 -6.91 -22.67
C LYS A 290 -1.14 -5.87 -21.60
N ALA A 291 0.14 -5.73 -21.30
CA ALA A 291 0.66 -4.78 -20.34
C ALA A 291 1.70 -3.87 -21.00
N LYS A 292 1.67 -2.58 -20.68
CA LYS A 292 2.66 -1.59 -21.14
C LYS A 292 3.48 -1.08 -19.98
N LYS A 293 4.78 -0.90 -20.20
CA LYS A 293 5.66 -0.21 -19.27
C LYS A 293 5.33 1.29 -19.28
N VAL A 294 5.06 1.85 -18.10
CA VAL A 294 4.70 3.27 -17.91
C VAL A 294 5.72 4.04 -17.09
N GLY A 295 6.66 3.37 -16.44
CA GLY A 295 7.69 4.00 -15.63
C GLY A 295 8.55 3.00 -14.88
N GLN A 296 9.25 3.48 -13.86
CA GLN A 296 10.04 2.67 -12.95
C GLN A 296 9.94 3.19 -11.52
N VAL A 297 10.16 2.32 -10.55
CA VAL A 297 10.31 2.66 -9.13
C VAL A 297 11.68 2.19 -8.65
N ILE A 298 12.39 3.07 -7.96
CA ILE A 298 13.57 2.69 -7.19
C ILE A 298 13.18 2.47 -5.72
N ARG A 299 13.72 1.41 -5.12
CA ARG A 299 13.56 1.05 -3.71
C ARG A 299 14.91 0.72 -3.10
N ALA A 300 15.18 1.27 -1.92
CA ALA A 300 16.33 0.91 -1.11
C ALA A 300 15.85 0.35 0.23
N ILE A 301 16.10 -0.92 0.48
CA ILE A 301 15.96 -1.54 1.79
C ILE A 301 17.23 -1.21 2.58
N CYS A 302 17.08 -0.59 3.75
CA CYS A 302 18.19 -0.17 4.60
C CYS A 302 18.04 -0.80 5.99
N LEU A 303 19.06 -1.52 6.43
CA LEU A 303 19.12 -2.08 7.77
C LEU A 303 19.88 -1.09 8.67
N LEU A 304 19.22 -0.69 9.78
CA LEU A 304 19.74 0.30 10.71
C LEU A 304 19.84 -0.33 12.10
N ASN A 305 20.79 0.15 12.91
CA ASN A 305 20.92 -0.22 14.33
C ASN A 305 20.52 0.93 15.27
N HIS A 306 19.77 1.90 14.77
CA HIS A 306 19.25 3.06 15.48
C HIS A 306 17.93 3.52 14.86
N THR A 307 17.16 4.36 15.56
CA THR A 307 15.98 5.05 15.05
C THR A 307 16.37 6.15 14.05
N ILE A 308 15.45 6.56 13.19
CA ILE A 308 15.73 7.68 12.27
C ILE A 308 15.87 8.98 13.09
N PRO A 309 16.91 9.79 12.84
CA PRO A 309 17.11 11.06 13.53
C PRO A 309 15.89 11.99 13.43
N ASN A 310 15.58 12.72 14.49
CA ASN A 310 14.47 13.68 14.61
C ASN A 310 13.06 13.07 14.47
N THR A 311 12.90 11.78 14.79
CA THR A 311 11.59 11.11 14.82
C THR A 311 11.14 10.75 16.23
N ASN A 312 11.62 11.45 17.26
CA ASN A 312 11.31 11.20 18.68
C ASN A 312 11.54 9.72 19.07
N ASP A 313 12.63 9.12 18.59
CA ASP A 313 13.01 7.72 18.81
C ASP A 313 11.90 6.71 18.41
N SER A 314 11.05 7.06 17.45
CA SER A 314 9.97 6.20 16.98
C SER A 314 10.49 4.86 16.47
N GLN A 315 9.92 3.78 17.01
CA GLN A 315 10.26 2.40 16.63
C GLN A 315 9.65 2.01 15.29
N SER A 316 8.64 2.75 14.83
CA SER A 316 8.03 2.62 13.51
C SER A 316 7.48 3.97 13.05
N CYS A 317 7.72 4.34 11.81
CA CYS A 317 7.22 5.62 11.28
C CYS A 317 7.14 5.62 9.76
N GLN A 318 6.37 6.59 9.25
CA GLN A 318 6.38 7.01 7.85
C GLN A 318 6.93 8.43 7.76
N ILE A 319 7.79 8.69 6.78
CA ILE A 319 8.22 10.04 6.43
C ILE A 319 7.91 10.25 4.94
N ILE A 320 7.27 11.37 4.62
CA ILE A 320 7.07 11.83 3.24
C ILE A 320 7.97 13.04 3.01
N ILE A 321 8.73 12.99 1.94
CA ILE A 321 9.49 14.13 1.40
C ILE A 321 8.71 14.64 0.20
N PRO A 322 7.96 15.74 0.33
CA PRO A 322 7.21 16.30 -0.80
C PRO A 322 8.16 16.70 -1.94
N GLN A 323 7.74 16.45 -3.14
CA GLN A 323 8.50 16.63 -4.38
C GLN A 323 9.22 17.98 -4.48
N LYS A 324 8.52 19.09 -4.15
CA LYS A 324 9.07 20.45 -4.22
C LYS A 324 10.22 20.69 -3.26
N GLN A 325 10.28 19.97 -2.12
CA GLN A 325 11.34 20.12 -1.13
C GLN A 325 12.70 19.69 -1.67
N VAL A 326 12.71 18.87 -2.71
CA VAL A 326 13.92 18.29 -3.32
C VAL A 326 13.97 18.48 -4.84
N GLY A 327 13.11 19.34 -5.40
CA GLY A 327 13.13 19.71 -6.83
C GLY A 327 12.75 18.56 -7.76
N ARG A 328 11.77 17.75 -7.38
CA ARG A 328 11.28 16.57 -8.12
C ARG A 328 9.82 16.72 -8.56
N HIS A 329 9.33 15.77 -9.36
CA HIS A 329 7.91 15.65 -9.74
C HIS A 329 7.14 14.67 -8.86
N TYR A 330 7.85 13.72 -8.20
CA TYR A 330 7.25 12.72 -7.32
C TYR A 330 7.88 12.76 -5.93
N ASP A 331 7.06 12.47 -4.93
CA ASP A 331 7.49 12.38 -3.53
C ASP A 331 8.46 11.23 -3.30
N ILE A 332 9.29 11.36 -2.27
CA ILE A 332 10.08 10.26 -1.73
C ILE A 332 9.40 9.77 -0.46
N TYR A 333 9.20 8.46 -0.36
CA TYR A 333 8.58 7.80 0.78
C TYR A 333 9.62 7.05 1.58
N ILE A 334 9.52 7.18 2.90
CA ILE A 334 10.32 6.40 3.85
C ILE A 334 9.36 5.68 4.79
N SER A 335 9.54 4.37 4.97
CA SER A 335 8.88 3.60 6.00
C SER A 335 9.94 2.98 6.92
N LEU A 336 9.66 2.92 8.23
CA LEU A 336 10.50 2.29 9.24
C LEU A 336 9.68 1.32 10.06
N THR A 337 10.19 0.10 10.21
CA THR A 337 9.65 -0.94 11.08
C THR A 337 10.77 -1.56 11.92
N SER A 338 10.43 -2.22 13.03
CA SER A 338 11.41 -2.76 13.96
C SER A 338 10.92 -4.05 14.64
N ASN A 339 11.61 -4.45 15.68
CA ASN A 339 11.18 -5.55 16.53
C ASN A 339 9.80 -5.35 17.18
N THR A 340 9.31 -4.12 17.27
CA THR A 340 7.95 -3.85 17.77
C THR A 340 6.87 -4.34 16.82
N ASN A 341 7.21 -4.55 15.54
CA ASN A 341 6.38 -5.18 14.51
C ASN A 341 6.77 -6.65 14.26
N MET A 342 7.68 -7.21 15.08
CA MET A 342 8.21 -8.58 14.95
C MET A 342 8.89 -8.85 13.59
N VAL A 343 9.52 -7.84 12.98
CA VAL A 343 10.18 -7.97 11.67
C VAL A 343 11.70 -7.87 11.72
N ALA A 344 12.27 -7.51 12.87
CA ALA A 344 13.72 -7.41 13.10
C ALA A 344 14.08 -7.78 14.54
N PRO A 345 15.31 -8.18 14.84
CA PRO A 345 15.81 -8.35 16.21
C PRO A 345 15.77 -7.03 16.98
N LYS A 346 15.76 -7.12 18.31
CA LYS A 346 15.80 -5.93 19.18
C LYS A 346 17.05 -5.09 18.90
N GLY A 347 16.87 -3.79 18.71
CA GLY A 347 17.92 -2.83 18.37
C GLY A 347 18.19 -2.71 16.87
N TRP A 348 17.49 -3.48 16.05
CA TRP A 348 17.55 -3.39 14.59
C TRP A 348 16.24 -2.86 13.99
N PHE A 349 16.38 -2.19 12.86
CA PHE A 349 15.29 -1.54 12.15
C PHE A 349 15.41 -1.82 10.65
N ILE A 350 14.29 -1.92 9.98
CA ILE A 350 14.20 -2.01 8.53
C ILE A 350 13.58 -0.71 8.04
N ALA A 351 14.35 0.07 7.28
CA ALA A 351 13.86 1.25 6.59
C ALA A 351 13.76 0.97 5.08
N MET A 352 12.71 1.46 4.44
CA MET A 352 12.57 1.47 3.00
C MET A 352 12.53 2.92 2.52
N VAL A 353 13.36 3.25 1.54
CA VAL A 353 13.29 4.52 0.81
C VAL A 353 12.85 4.23 -0.62
N SER A 354 11.81 4.88 -1.10
CA SER A 354 11.26 4.64 -2.43
C SER A 354 10.77 5.91 -3.12
N THR A 355 10.92 5.95 -4.44
CA THR A 355 10.35 7.01 -5.30
C THR A 355 10.14 6.51 -6.72
N THR A 356 9.29 7.19 -7.48
CA THR A 356 9.19 7.00 -8.93
C THR A 356 10.42 7.56 -9.61
N VAL A 357 11.00 6.83 -10.55
CA VAL A 357 12.21 7.21 -11.28
C VAL A 357 11.87 8.27 -12.33
N GLU A 358 12.65 9.35 -12.35
CA GLU A 358 12.50 10.49 -13.28
C GLU A 358 13.69 10.68 -14.20
N THR A 359 14.86 10.14 -13.83
CA THR A 359 16.13 10.40 -14.53
C THR A 359 16.86 9.10 -14.85
N ALA A 360 17.95 9.21 -15.60
CA ALA A 360 18.83 8.07 -15.92
C ALA A 360 19.70 7.63 -14.72
N ASN A 361 19.66 8.35 -13.59
CA ASN A 361 20.43 8.01 -12.37
C ASN A 361 19.47 7.82 -11.17
N PRO A 362 18.75 6.71 -11.09
CA PRO A 362 17.76 6.46 -10.04
C PRO A 362 18.34 6.52 -8.61
N GLU A 363 19.58 6.07 -8.42
CA GLU A 363 20.18 6.07 -7.08
C GLU A 363 20.39 7.48 -6.51
N ALA A 364 20.72 8.45 -7.38
CA ALA A 364 20.84 9.85 -6.96
C ALA A 364 19.48 10.42 -6.50
N GLU A 365 18.39 9.89 -7.04
CA GLU A 365 17.03 10.37 -6.76
C GLU A 365 16.55 10.05 -5.34
N ILE A 366 17.04 8.98 -4.73
CA ILE A 366 16.69 8.58 -3.36
C ILE A 366 17.68 9.12 -2.30
N LEU A 367 18.78 9.79 -2.72
CA LEU A 367 19.78 10.32 -1.78
C LEU A 367 19.18 11.20 -0.68
N PRO A 368 18.23 12.14 -0.96
CA PRO A 368 17.62 12.93 0.10
C PRO A 368 16.94 12.07 1.17
N GLY A 369 16.30 10.98 0.78
CA GLY A 369 15.70 10.02 1.70
C GLY A 369 16.74 9.22 2.49
N LEU A 370 17.78 8.74 1.82
CA LEU A 370 18.87 7.99 2.47
C LEU A 370 19.63 8.85 3.49
N GLN A 371 19.83 10.13 3.22
CA GLN A 371 20.49 11.06 4.14
C GLN A 371 19.73 11.26 5.45
N LEU A 372 18.40 11.17 5.43
CA LEU A 372 17.58 11.29 6.63
C LEU A 372 17.71 10.09 7.56
N LEU A 373 18.10 8.92 7.02
CA LEU A 373 18.23 7.70 7.82
C LEU A 373 19.40 7.75 8.79
N GLY A 374 20.42 8.59 8.56
CA GLY A 374 21.69 8.55 9.30
C GLY A 374 22.60 7.41 8.83
N PRO A 375 23.45 6.84 9.69
CA PRO A 375 24.33 5.72 9.32
C PRO A 375 23.52 4.48 8.93
N ILE A 376 23.82 3.91 7.76
CA ILE A 376 23.15 2.70 7.25
C ILE A 376 24.15 1.54 7.39
N ALA A 377 23.74 0.48 8.12
CA ALA A 377 24.59 -0.70 8.29
C ALA A 377 24.68 -1.51 6.99
N GLU A 378 23.54 -1.74 6.32
CA GLU A 378 23.47 -2.43 5.03
C GLU A 378 22.36 -1.82 4.16
N LYS A 379 22.58 -1.83 2.85
CA LYS A 379 21.67 -1.25 1.87
C LYS A 379 21.51 -2.15 0.65
N PHE A 380 20.25 -2.42 0.28
CA PHE A 380 19.89 -3.21 -0.89
C PHE A 380 19.02 -2.36 -1.82
N ILE A 381 19.49 -2.11 -3.04
CA ILE A 381 18.80 -1.26 -4.01
C ILE A 381 18.22 -2.12 -5.13
N SER A 382 16.97 -1.81 -5.51
CA SER A 382 16.31 -2.38 -6.68
C SER A 382 15.59 -1.31 -7.48
N VAL A 383 15.61 -1.47 -8.80
CA VAL A 383 14.78 -0.68 -9.73
C VAL A 383 13.84 -1.66 -10.42
N SER A 384 12.54 -1.41 -10.31
CA SER A 384 11.49 -2.24 -10.88
C SER A 384 10.69 -1.45 -11.91
N ASP A 385 10.32 -2.11 -13.01
CA ASP A 385 9.44 -1.52 -14.01
C ASP A 385 8.00 -1.44 -13.50
N ILE A 386 7.30 -0.36 -13.85
CA ILE A 386 5.87 -0.21 -13.60
C ILE A 386 5.13 -0.55 -14.88
N TYR A 387 4.24 -1.51 -14.79
CA TYR A 387 3.35 -1.91 -15.87
C TYR A 387 1.90 -1.58 -15.53
N GLU A 388 1.16 -1.19 -16.55
CA GLU A 388 -0.29 -1.03 -16.51
C GLU A 388 -0.93 -1.83 -17.64
N PRO A 389 -2.17 -2.35 -17.46
CA PRO A 389 -2.89 -3.02 -18.52
C PRO A 389 -3.16 -2.07 -19.70
N THR A 390 -3.16 -2.62 -20.91
CA THR A 390 -3.44 -1.84 -22.14
C THR A 390 -4.94 -1.67 -22.40
N ASP A 391 -5.78 -2.49 -21.78
CA ASP A 391 -7.24 -2.44 -21.87
C ASP A 391 -7.90 -2.78 -20.51
N LEU A 392 -9.22 -2.69 -20.45
CA LEU A 392 -10.01 -2.95 -19.24
C LEU A 392 -10.22 -4.45 -18.95
N GLY A 393 -9.88 -5.34 -19.87
CA GLY A 393 -10.06 -6.78 -19.75
C GLY A 393 -11.50 -7.28 -19.94
N THR A 394 -12.48 -6.42 -20.09
CA THR A 394 -13.91 -6.79 -20.18
C THR A 394 -14.26 -7.56 -21.45
N GLU A 395 -13.59 -7.30 -22.56
CA GLU A 395 -13.78 -8.03 -23.81
C GLU A 395 -13.03 -9.36 -23.81
N SER A 396 -11.76 -9.33 -23.41
CA SER A 396 -10.89 -10.51 -23.38
C SER A 396 -11.11 -11.43 -22.19
N GLN A 397 -11.83 -10.97 -21.16
CA GLN A 397 -12.01 -11.64 -19.87
C GLN A 397 -10.66 -11.91 -19.14
N VAL A 398 -9.65 -11.06 -19.39
CA VAL A 398 -8.35 -11.09 -18.71
C VAL A 398 -8.15 -9.77 -17.99
N PHE A 399 -8.19 -9.81 -16.66
CA PHE A 399 -8.11 -8.66 -15.78
C PHE A 399 -6.71 -8.60 -15.15
N ILE A 400 -5.93 -7.60 -15.54
CA ILE A 400 -4.53 -7.49 -15.16
C ILE A 400 -4.40 -6.40 -14.09
N SER A 401 -3.70 -6.71 -12.99
CA SER A 401 -3.38 -5.74 -11.95
C SER A 401 -2.26 -4.79 -12.43
N LYS A 402 -2.20 -3.59 -11.85
CA LYS A 402 -1.08 -2.67 -12.09
C LYS A 402 0.13 -3.11 -11.26
N SER A 403 1.35 -2.71 -11.64
CA SER A 403 2.52 -2.88 -10.78
C SER A 403 2.41 -2.04 -9.49
N TYR A 404 3.23 -2.36 -8.48
CA TYR A 404 3.27 -1.59 -7.24
C TYR A 404 4.03 -0.28 -7.43
N ASP A 405 3.42 0.83 -7.04
CA ASP A 405 4.03 2.15 -7.03
C ASP A 405 5.01 2.36 -5.85
N ALA A 406 5.59 3.56 -5.79
CA ALA A 406 6.55 3.92 -4.75
C ALA A 406 5.91 4.28 -3.40
N THR A 407 4.59 4.41 -3.30
CA THR A 407 3.93 4.86 -2.06
C THR A 407 4.09 3.88 -0.92
N SER A 408 4.20 4.38 0.30
CA SER A 408 4.31 3.59 1.53
C SER A 408 2.97 3.24 2.17
N HIS A 409 1.85 3.34 1.43
CA HIS A 409 0.49 3.05 1.91
C HIS A 409 -0.33 2.29 0.86
N PHE A 410 -1.42 1.62 1.30
CA PHE A 410 -2.21 0.72 0.46
C PHE A 410 -3.27 1.39 -0.41
N GLN A 411 -3.39 2.71 -0.46
CA GLN A 411 -4.52 3.38 -1.13
C GLN A 411 -4.61 3.03 -2.62
N THR A 412 -3.49 3.06 -3.33
CA THR A 412 -3.42 2.73 -4.77
C THR A 412 -3.66 1.24 -5.04
N VAL A 413 -3.15 0.37 -4.16
CA VAL A 413 -3.38 -1.08 -4.22
C VAL A 413 -4.86 -1.40 -4.05
N CYS A 414 -5.52 -0.78 -3.07
CA CYS A 414 -6.95 -0.98 -2.83
C CYS A 414 -7.81 -0.48 -3.99
N ALA A 415 -7.46 0.68 -4.56
CA ALA A 415 -8.18 1.23 -5.70
C ALA A 415 -8.09 0.29 -6.91
N ASP A 416 -6.90 -0.27 -7.18
CA ASP A 416 -6.67 -1.22 -8.27
C ASP A 416 -7.47 -2.52 -8.07
N VAL A 417 -7.42 -3.10 -6.87
CA VAL A 417 -8.16 -4.34 -6.54
C VAL A 417 -9.67 -4.15 -6.67
N LEU A 418 -10.21 -3.04 -6.14
CA LEU A 418 -11.64 -2.76 -6.21
C LEU A 418 -12.10 -2.50 -7.66
N ASP A 419 -11.30 -1.79 -8.45
CA ASP A 419 -11.57 -1.56 -9.87
C ASP A 419 -11.57 -2.88 -10.66
N ILE A 420 -10.59 -3.76 -10.45
CA ILE A 420 -10.53 -5.08 -11.08
C ILE A 420 -11.75 -5.93 -10.68
N PHE A 421 -12.09 -5.95 -9.38
CA PHE A 421 -13.25 -6.67 -8.89
C PHE A 421 -14.54 -6.18 -9.56
N GLN A 422 -14.74 -4.86 -9.64
CA GLN A 422 -15.91 -4.25 -10.28
C GLN A 422 -15.97 -4.58 -11.77
N ARG A 423 -14.85 -4.49 -12.51
CA ARG A 423 -14.79 -4.83 -13.92
C ARG A 423 -15.08 -6.30 -14.20
N GLY A 424 -14.56 -7.19 -13.35
CA GLY A 424 -14.73 -8.63 -13.51
C GLY A 424 -16.11 -9.14 -13.07
N THR A 425 -16.69 -8.56 -12.02
CA THR A 425 -18.00 -9.01 -11.49
C THR A 425 -19.18 -8.17 -11.97
N THR A 426 -18.94 -7.01 -12.58
CA THR A 426 -19.92 -5.97 -12.91
C THR A 426 -20.68 -5.41 -11.70
N GLN A 427 -20.15 -5.62 -10.50
CA GLN A 427 -20.73 -5.17 -9.24
C GLN A 427 -19.68 -4.44 -8.41
N GLU A 428 -20.09 -3.35 -7.74
CA GLU A 428 -19.26 -2.73 -6.72
C GLU A 428 -19.15 -3.64 -5.51
N PHE A 429 -17.97 -3.61 -4.87
CA PHE A 429 -17.77 -4.38 -3.65
C PHE A 429 -18.52 -3.72 -2.49
N ASP A 430 -19.55 -4.39 -1.97
CA ASP A 430 -20.37 -3.89 -0.87
C ASP A 430 -19.73 -4.24 0.48
N PHE A 431 -19.06 -3.28 1.09
CA PHE A 431 -18.44 -3.43 2.42
C PHE A 431 -19.44 -3.66 3.56
N ASN A 432 -20.74 -3.45 3.35
CA ASN A 432 -21.78 -3.63 4.37
C ASN A 432 -22.33 -5.06 4.37
N LYS A 433 -22.14 -5.80 3.28
CA LYS A 433 -22.49 -7.22 3.20
C LYS A 433 -21.44 -8.06 3.91
N ILE A 434 -21.54 -8.20 5.23
CA ILE A 434 -20.68 -9.12 5.99
C ILE A 434 -21.18 -10.54 5.76
N THR A 435 -20.51 -11.28 4.91
CA THR A 435 -20.74 -12.71 4.69
C THR A 435 -19.73 -13.51 5.52
N HIS A 436 -19.94 -13.59 6.82
CA HIS A 436 -19.21 -14.60 7.61
C HIS A 436 -20.02 -15.89 7.55
N LEU A 437 -19.41 -16.98 7.07
CA LEU A 437 -19.84 -18.31 7.46
C LEU A 437 -19.68 -18.36 8.98
N SER A 438 -20.79 -18.39 9.71
CA SER A 438 -20.75 -18.77 11.12
C SER A 438 -20.21 -20.20 11.15
N LEU A 439 -19.13 -20.44 11.89
CA LEU A 439 -18.60 -21.79 12.11
C LEU A 439 -19.61 -22.68 12.85
N GLU A 440 -20.76 -22.13 13.23
CA GLU A 440 -21.88 -22.79 13.94
C GLU A 440 -22.84 -23.50 12.98
N ASP A 441 -22.77 -23.27 11.66
CA ASP A 441 -23.68 -23.91 10.69
C ASP A 441 -23.20 -25.27 10.16
N ASN A 442 -22.12 -25.85 10.73
CA ASN A 442 -21.58 -27.17 10.38
C ASN A 442 -21.41 -28.13 11.57
N GLU A 443 -22.32 -28.10 12.56
CA GLU A 443 -22.51 -29.21 13.51
C GLU A 443 -23.79 -29.99 13.22
#